data_1ff9a3debedd4fc4ac163756e69c0551
#
_entry.id   1ff9a3debedd4fc4ac163756e69c0551
#
_cell.length_a   1.000
_cell.length_b   1.000
_cell.length_c   1.000
_cell.angle_alpha   90.00
_cell.angle_beta   90.00
_cell.angle_gamma   90.00
#
_symmetry.space_group_name_H-M   'P 1'
#
loop_
_entity.id
_entity.type
_entity.pdbx_description
1 polymer ?
#
loop_
_entity_poly.entity_id
_entity_poly.type
_entity_poly.pdbx_seq_one_letter_code
_entity_poly.pdbx_strand_id
1 'polypeptide(L)'
;MSAEPAYVIVGASLAGAKAAETLREEGFAGPVVLIGDEQERPYERPPLSKGFLLGKDDKSSVYVHDEGWYAEHDVDLRLGVAASSLDRAARRVGLADGSSVSYGKLLIATGASPRRIRVPGADLDGVLYLRSVGDSERLRAALQGGGRVVIAGSGWIGLETAAAAREYGCDVTVVEPEPGALHRSVGPELGEVFAGLHRSHGVVFRFGEGVSQLQGSGGRVTGVVTSSGAELPADIVIIGIGAVPNAWLAADAGLDVDNGILADEALRTSDPDIYAAGDVANAFNSLLGRRLRVEHWGNALAAGPVAAKSMLGQDVSYDLVPYFYSDQYDLGMEAAGLPEPGNYDQVVYRGDKDSLEFIAFWLSDGAVVAGMNINVWDVNDDIQALIRSGLPVDPGRLTDPDVPLAEL
;
A
#
# COMPACT_ATOMS: atom_id res chain seq x y z
N MET A 1 -37.67 22.54 1.81
CA MET A 1 -36.23 22.50 2.19
C MET A 1 -35.53 21.81 1.02
N SER A 2 -34.54 22.43 0.39
CA SER A 2 -33.71 21.72 -0.62
C SER A 2 -33.01 20.57 0.10
N ALA A 3 -33.07 19.37 -0.49
CA ALA A 3 -32.32 18.22 0.05
C ALA A 3 -30.83 18.62 0.15
N GLU A 4 -30.18 18.22 1.25
CA GLU A 4 -28.74 18.38 1.37
C GLU A 4 -28.03 17.71 0.19
N PRO A 5 -27.02 18.37 -0.42
CA PRO A 5 -26.31 17.79 -1.54
C PRO A 5 -25.52 16.56 -1.08
N ALA A 6 -25.48 15.52 -1.91
CA ALA A 6 -24.79 14.27 -1.61
C ALA A 6 -23.29 14.48 -1.40
N TYR A 7 -22.69 13.78 -0.42
CA TYR A 7 -21.24 13.59 -0.37
C TYR A 7 -20.91 12.30 -1.14
N VAL A 8 -20.07 12.44 -2.16
CA VAL A 8 -19.72 11.37 -3.07
C VAL A 8 -18.28 10.92 -2.83
N ILE A 9 -18.08 9.63 -2.75
CA ILE A 9 -16.76 9.01 -2.57
C ILE A 9 -16.51 8.10 -3.77
N VAL A 10 -15.45 8.38 -4.53
CA VAL A 10 -15.02 7.55 -5.66
C VAL A 10 -13.82 6.72 -5.23
N GLY A 11 -14.03 5.41 -5.08
CA GLY A 11 -13.07 4.42 -4.60
C GLY A 11 -13.61 3.66 -3.39
N ALA A 12 -14.28 2.53 -3.64
CA ALA A 12 -14.87 1.66 -2.62
C ALA A 12 -13.83 0.64 -2.09
N SER A 13 -12.74 1.14 -1.48
CA SER A 13 -11.75 0.36 -0.75
C SER A 13 -11.61 0.94 0.67
N LEU A 14 -10.54 0.61 1.41
CA LEU A 14 -10.38 0.95 2.82
C LEU A 14 -10.57 2.45 3.11
N ALA A 15 -9.85 3.33 2.41
CA ALA A 15 -9.94 4.79 2.65
C ALA A 15 -11.36 5.33 2.40
N GLY A 16 -12.02 4.88 1.32
CA GLY A 16 -13.39 5.28 1.01
C GLY A 16 -14.41 4.75 2.01
N ALA A 17 -14.27 3.50 2.45
CA ALA A 17 -15.14 2.92 3.47
C ALA A 17 -15.00 3.63 4.83
N LYS A 18 -13.77 3.90 5.26
CA LYS A 18 -13.49 4.62 6.53
C LYS A 18 -13.94 6.09 6.46
N ALA A 19 -13.90 6.71 5.28
CA ALA A 19 -14.49 8.03 5.09
C ALA A 19 -16.03 8.00 5.21
N ALA A 20 -16.70 7.02 4.59
CA ALA A 20 -18.15 6.86 4.69
C ALA A 20 -18.60 6.59 6.14
N GLU A 21 -17.88 5.71 6.85
CA GLU A 21 -18.07 5.43 8.27
C GLU A 21 -17.95 6.71 9.10
N THR A 22 -16.85 7.45 8.96
CA THR A 22 -16.62 8.69 9.71
C THR A 22 -17.67 9.76 9.43
N LEU A 23 -18.12 9.92 8.17
CA LEU A 23 -19.23 10.84 7.87
C LEU A 23 -20.48 10.52 8.70
N ARG A 24 -20.79 9.24 8.91
CA ARG A 24 -21.94 8.81 9.71
C ARG A 24 -21.71 8.97 11.20
N GLU A 25 -20.53 8.61 11.69
CA GLU A 25 -20.14 8.79 13.09
C GLU A 25 -20.14 10.26 13.52
N GLU A 26 -19.70 11.16 12.64
CA GLU A 26 -19.72 12.62 12.85
C GLU A 26 -21.10 13.25 12.61
N GLY A 27 -22.14 12.46 12.36
CA GLY A 27 -23.52 12.88 12.29
C GLY A 27 -23.97 13.53 10.98
N PHE A 28 -23.25 13.35 9.87
CA PHE A 28 -23.70 13.83 8.56
C PHE A 28 -25.01 13.12 8.16
N ALA A 29 -26.10 13.87 8.08
CA ALA A 29 -27.43 13.35 7.77
C ALA A 29 -27.76 13.33 6.26
N GLY A 30 -26.95 13.99 5.43
CA GLY A 30 -27.13 14.04 3.98
C GLY A 30 -26.83 12.72 3.28
N PRO A 31 -27.14 12.56 1.99
CA PRO A 31 -26.84 11.36 1.24
C PRO A 31 -25.32 11.12 1.14
N VAL A 32 -24.86 9.88 1.38
CA VAL A 32 -23.49 9.41 1.15
C VAL A 32 -23.52 8.36 0.05
N VAL A 33 -22.76 8.59 -1.03
CA VAL A 33 -22.65 7.67 -2.17
C VAL A 33 -21.22 7.17 -2.27
N LEU A 34 -21.01 5.86 -2.14
CA LEU A 34 -19.70 5.20 -2.26
C LEU A 34 -19.65 4.39 -3.55
N ILE A 35 -18.72 4.72 -4.46
CA ILE A 35 -18.65 4.17 -5.82
C ILE A 35 -17.36 3.36 -5.96
N GLY A 36 -17.47 2.10 -6.45
CA GLY A 36 -16.34 1.22 -6.73
C GLY A 36 -16.47 0.51 -8.06
N ASP A 37 -15.35 0.33 -8.75
CA ASP A 37 -15.26 -0.40 -10.02
C ASP A 37 -15.19 -1.92 -9.84
N GLU A 38 -14.76 -2.40 -8.66
CA GLU A 38 -14.78 -3.80 -8.29
C GLU A 38 -16.20 -4.26 -7.90
N GLN A 39 -16.52 -5.56 -8.09
CA GLN A 39 -17.79 -6.16 -7.65
C GLN A 39 -17.80 -6.45 -6.14
N GLU A 40 -16.62 -6.46 -5.53
CA GLU A 40 -16.44 -6.72 -4.10
C GLU A 40 -16.75 -5.47 -3.29
N ARG A 41 -17.43 -5.66 -2.14
CA ARG A 41 -17.55 -4.57 -1.16
C ARG A 41 -16.17 -4.19 -0.61
N PRO A 42 -16.01 -3.00 0.00
CA PRO A 42 -14.71 -2.55 0.52
C PRO A 42 -14.02 -3.59 1.40
N TYR A 43 -12.75 -3.84 1.11
CA TYR A 43 -11.92 -4.82 1.79
C TYR A 43 -10.51 -4.32 2.04
N GLU A 44 -9.82 -4.97 2.97
CA GLU A 44 -8.42 -4.73 3.31
C GLU A 44 -7.49 -5.51 2.39
N ARG A 45 -6.42 -4.86 1.93
CA ARG A 45 -5.48 -5.47 0.97
C ARG A 45 -4.35 -6.29 1.60
N PRO A 46 -3.87 -6.02 2.83
CA PRO A 46 -2.77 -6.78 3.42
C PRO A 46 -2.98 -8.30 3.48
N PRO A 47 -4.18 -8.83 3.76
CA PRO A 47 -4.41 -10.27 3.77
C PRO A 47 -4.17 -10.94 2.40
N LEU A 48 -4.29 -10.20 1.29
CA LEU A 48 -4.23 -10.71 -0.08
C LEU A 48 -2.85 -11.26 -0.48
N SER A 49 -1.78 -10.88 0.22
CA SER A 49 -0.42 -11.40 0.06
C SER A 49 0.03 -12.32 1.21
N LYS A 50 -0.84 -12.51 2.21
CA LYS A 50 -0.57 -13.22 3.48
C LYS A 50 -1.56 -14.38 3.70
N GLY A 51 -2.30 -14.36 4.77
CA GLY A 51 -3.18 -15.44 5.20
C GLY A 51 -4.26 -15.81 4.17
N PHE A 52 -4.85 -14.81 3.49
CA PHE A 52 -5.80 -15.07 2.42
C PHE A 52 -5.16 -15.75 1.21
N LEU A 53 -3.96 -15.31 0.77
CA LEU A 53 -3.22 -15.98 -0.31
C LEU A 53 -2.87 -17.42 0.04
N LEU A 54 -2.49 -17.66 1.29
CA LEU A 54 -2.15 -18.97 1.80
C LEU A 54 -3.37 -19.89 2.04
N GLY A 55 -4.58 -19.35 1.92
CA GLY A 55 -5.81 -20.10 2.20
C GLY A 55 -6.03 -20.40 3.70
N LYS A 56 -5.34 -19.63 4.57
CA LYS A 56 -5.49 -19.70 6.04
C LYS A 56 -6.66 -18.84 6.51
N ASP A 57 -6.98 -17.77 5.77
CA ASP A 57 -8.05 -16.84 6.08
C ASP A 57 -9.22 -17.00 5.11
N ASP A 58 -10.43 -16.90 5.64
CA ASP A 58 -11.65 -16.91 4.85
C ASP A 58 -11.86 -15.56 4.13
N LYS A 59 -12.52 -15.58 2.98
CA LYS A 59 -12.86 -14.36 2.23
C LYS A 59 -13.67 -13.36 3.05
N SER A 60 -14.51 -13.83 3.96
CA SER A 60 -15.32 -12.97 4.83
C SER A 60 -14.49 -12.07 5.75
N SER A 61 -13.30 -12.52 6.16
CA SER A 61 -12.43 -11.79 7.09
C SER A 61 -11.70 -10.60 6.46
N VAL A 62 -11.65 -10.50 5.13
CA VAL A 62 -10.95 -9.38 4.47
C VAL A 62 -11.80 -8.12 4.37
N TYR A 63 -13.13 -8.20 4.54
CA TYR A 63 -14.00 -7.05 4.33
C TYR A 63 -13.94 -6.05 5.49
N VAL A 64 -14.00 -4.75 5.16
CA VAL A 64 -13.95 -3.65 6.14
C VAL A 64 -15.18 -3.66 7.04
N HIS A 65 -16.34 -3.95 6.46
CA HIS A 65 -17.63 -4.02 7.19
C HIS A 65 -18.42 -5.24 6.75
N ASP A 66 -19.36 -5.67 7.59
CA ASP A 66 -20.34 -6.71 7.26
C ASP A 66 -21.24 -6.29 6.09
N GLU A 67 -21.86 -7.27 5.42
CA GLU A 67 -22.64 -7.05 4.20
C GLU A 67 -23.80 -6.04 4.39
N GLY A 68 -24.47 -6.05 5.52
CA GLY A 68 -25.61 -5.16 5.84
C GLY A 68 -25.20 -3.74 6.24
N TRP A 69 -23.95 -3.53 6.64
CA TRP A 69 -23.51 -2.28 7.27
C TRP A 69 -23.83 -1.02 6.45
N TYR A 70 -23.58 -1.05 5.15
CA TYR A 70 -23.79 0.11 4.26
C TYR A 70 -25.25 0.54 4.19
N ALA A 71 -26.16 -0.43 4.09
CA ALA A 71 -27.60 -0.17 4.06
C ALA A 71 -28.12 0.30 5.45
N GLU A 72 -27.63 -0.28 6.53
CA GLU A 72 -27.99 0.09 7.90
C GLU A 72 -27.53 1.51 8.27
N HIS A 73 -26.48 2.00 7.62
CA HIS A 73 -25.94 3.35 7.82
C HIS A 73 -26.29 4.31 6.68
N ASP A 74 -27.31 4.01 5.87
CA ASP A 74 -27.76 4.87 4.75
C ASP A 74 -26.65 5.27 3.77
N VAL A 75 -25.66 4.37 3.52
CA VAL A 75 -24.62 4.55 2.51
C VAL A 75 -25.06 3.87 1.21
N ASP A 76 -25.26 4.67 0.13
CA ASP A 76 -25.55 4.17 -1.22
C ASP A 76 -24.26 3.59 -1.83
N LEU A 77 -24.06 2.28 -1.64
CA LEU A 77 -22.90 1.56 -2.13
C LEU A 77 -23.13 1.07 -3.56
N ARG A 78 -22.36 1.60 -4.52
CA ARG A 78 -22.42 1.26 -5.95
C ARG A 78 -21.16 0.53 -6.37
N LEU A 79 -21.26 -0.77 -6.56
CA LEU A 79 -20.16 -1.64 -6.95
C LEU A 79 -20.24 -2.02 -8.44
N GLY A 80 -19.08 -2.39 -9.02
CA GLY A 80 -18.96 -2.81 -10.41
C GLY A 80 -19.17 -1.69 -11.43
N VAL A 81 -19.10 -0.43 -11.01
CA VAL A 81 -19.25 0.73 -11.87
C VAL A 81 -18.12 1.73 -11.64
N ALA A 82 -17.29 1.94 -12.66
CA ALA A 82 -16.19 2.91 -12.59
C ALA A 82 -16.71 4.35 -12.76
N ALA A 83 -16.12 5.30 -12.03
CA ALA A 83 -16.23 6.70 -12.41
C ALA A 83 -15.49 6.90 -13.74
N SER A 84 -16.08 7.62 -14.67
CA SER A 84 -15.58 7.80 -16.04
C SER A 84 -15.25 9.25 -16.39
N SER A 85 -15.78 10.22 -15.64
CA SER A 85 -15.51 11.64 -15.83
C SER A 85 -15.84 12.46 -14.58
N LEU A 86 -15.25 13.63 -14.47
CA LEU A 86 -15.55 14.60 -13.42
C LEU A 86 -15.79 15.98 -14.04
N ASP A 87 -17.02 16.46 -13.94
CA ASP A 87 -17.39 17.84 -14.30
C ASP A 87 -17.44 18.69 -13.03
N ARG A 88 -16.40 19.47 -12.80
CA ARG A 88 -16.26 20.35 -11.62
C ARG A 88 -17.26 21.49 -11.66
N ALA A 89 -17.54 22.05 -12.86
CA ALA A 89 -18.46 23.18 -13.00
C ALA A 89 -19.91 22.77 -12.72
N ALA A 90 -20.31 21.59 -13.19
CA ALA A 90 -21.62 21.03 -12.92
C ALA A 90 -21.69 20.25 -11.58
N ARG A 91 -20.57 20.08 -10.87
CA ARG A 91 -20.44 19.26 -9.65
C ARG A 91 -21.01 17.86 -9.86
N ARG A 92 -20.50 17.15 -10.87
CA ARG A 92 -21.04 15.86 -11.29
C ARG A 92 -19.93 14.86 -11.60
N VAL A 93 -20.08 13.65 -11.08
CA VAL A 93 -19.27 12.48 -11.46
C VAL A 93 -20.06 11.67 -12.48
N GLY A 94 -19.52 11.44 -13.67
CA GLY A 94 -20.05 10.53 -14.68
C GLY A 94 -19.57 9.11 -14.42
N LEU A 95 -20.44 8.11 -14.66
CA LEU A 95 -20.17 6.70 -14.48
C LEU A 95 -20.05 5.98 -15.82
N ALA A 96 -19.36 4.83 -15.83
CA ALA A 96 -19.13 4.05 -17.05
C ALA A 96 -20.40 3.44 -17.66
N ASP A 97 -21.49 3.31 -16.89
CA ASP A 97 -22.81 2.88 -17.34
C ASP A 97 -23.63 4.00 -18.01
N GLY A 98 -23.07 5.20 -18.13
CA GLY A 98 -23.72 6.38 -18.70
C GLY A 98 -24.55 7.18 -17.69
N SER A 99 -24.70 6.73 -16.47
CA SER A 99 -25.35 7.49 -15.39
C SER A 99 -24.40 8.55 -14.79
N SER A 100 -24.91 9.37 -13.90
CA SER A 100 -24.08 10.35 -13.20
C SER A 100 -24.61 10.66 -11.80
N VAL A 101 -23.73 11.13 -10.92
CA VAL A 101 -24.04 11.52 -9.53
C VAL A 101 -23.59 12.95 -9.29
N SER A 102 -24.52 13.79 -8.82
CA SER A 102 -24.19 15.17 -8.39
C SER A 102 -23.66 15.16 -6.96
N TYR A 103 -22.69 16.03 -6.66
CA TYR A 103 -22.07 16.11 -5.34
C TYR A 103 -22.10 17.52 -4.75
N GLY A 104 -22.19 17.61 -3.44
CA GLY A 104 -21.85 18.79 -2.66
C GLY A 104 -20.37 18.81 -2.32
N LYS A 105 -19.86 17.67 -1.89
CA LYS A 105 -18.43 17.39 -1.67
C LYS A 105 -18.06 16.07 -2.34
N LEU A 106 -16.82 15.97 -2.83
CA LEU A 106 -16.30 14.79 -3.50
C LEU A 106 -14.98 14.35 -2.85
N LEU A 107 -14.90 13.07 -2.48
CA LEU A 107 -13.63 12.42 -2.12
C LEU A 107 -13.18 11.52 -3.26
N ILE A 108 -11.95 11.70 -3.74
CA ILE A 108 -11.28 10.80 -4.67
C ILE A 108 -10.36 9.89 -3.87
N ALA A 109 -10.72 8.61 -3.76
CA ALA A 109 -10.01 7.56 -3.02
C ALA A 109 -9.73 6.35 -3.95
N THR A 110 -9.39 6.62 -5.21
CA THR A 110 -9.20 5.64 -6.29
C THR A 110 -7.96 4.76 -6.14
N GLY A 111 -7.11 5.05 -5.15
CA GLY A 111 -5.94 4.25 -4.82
C GLY A 111 -4.87 4.23 -5.90
N ALA A 112 -4.20 3.07 -6.05
CA ALA A 112 -3.15 2.84 -7.03
C ALA A 112 -3.32 1.49 -7.70
N SER A 113 -2.77 1.34 -8.91
CA SER A 113 -2.75 0.09 -9.68
C SER A 113 -1.32 -0.45 -9.81
N PRO A 114 -1.12 -1.78 -9.87
CA PRO A 114 0.19 -2.35 -10.12
C PRO A 114 0.79 -1.81 -11.41
N ARG A 115 2.06 -1.43 -11.35
CA ARG A 115 2.81 -1.03 -12.54
C ARG A 115 2.91 -2.22 -13.49
N ARG A 116 2.42 -2.04 -14.71
CA ARG A 116 2.49 -3.07 -15.75
C ARG A 116 3.90 -3.13 -16.34
N ILE A 117 4.47 -4.35 -16.43
CA ILE A 117 5.75 -4.55 -17.11
C ILE A 117 5.55 -4.33 -18.62
N ARG A 118 6.52 -3.67 -19.26
CA ARG A 118 6.48 -3.33 -20.70
C ARG A 118 7.61 -4.04 -21.42
N VAL A 119 7.49 -5.36 -21.55
CA VAL A 119 8.44 -6.21 -22.26
C VAL A 119 7.68 -7.17 -23.17
N PRO A 120 8.32 -7.73 -24.22
CA PRO A 120 7.71 -8.78 -25.03
C PRO A 120 7.23 -9.94 -24.15
N GLY A 121 6.00 -10.43 -24.40
CA GLY A 121 5.39 -11.53 -23.67
C GLY A 121 4.67 -11.14 -22.38
N ALA A 122 4.50 -9.84 -22.06
CA ALA A 122 3.84 -9.37 -20.84
C ALA A 122 2.35 -9.77 -20.72
N ASP A 123 1.75 -10.18 -21.82
CA ASP A 123 0.35 -10.61 -21.95
C ASP A 123 0.15 -12.13 -21.97
N LEU A 124 1.23 -12.91 -21.78
CA LEU A 124 1.15 -14.37 -21.72
C LEU A 124 0.36 -14.82 -20.47
N ASP A 125 -0.40 -15.91 -20.62
CA ASP A 125 -1.01 -16.60 -19.49
C ASP A 125 0.05 -17.09 -18.51
N GLY A 126 -0.20 -16.95 -17.20
CA GLY A 126 0.76 -17.23 -16.14
C GLY A 126 1.63 -16.03 -15.76
N VAL A 127 1.45 -14.85 -16.39
CA VAL A 127 2.00 -13.57 -15.93
C VAL A 127 0.98 -12.90 -15.01
N LEU A 128 1.29 -12.83 -13.72
CA LEU A 128 0.34 -12.47 -12.67
C LEU A 128 0.76 -11.20 -11.95
N TYR A 129 -0.22 -10.48 -11.47
CA TYR A 129 -0.09 -9.30 -10.61
C TYR A 129 -0.93 -9.52 -9.35
N LEU A 130 -0.66 -8.76 -8.30
CA LEU A 130 -1.43 -8.82 -7.08
C LEU A 130 -1.91 -7.42 -6.68
N ARG A 131 -3.22 -7.23 -6.67
CA ARG A 131 -3.87 -6.02 -6.14
C ARG A 131 -5.25 -6.30 -5.58
N SER A 132 -6.06 -7.09 -6.26
CA SER A 132 -7.46 -7.39 -5.91
C SER A 132 -7.62 -8.78 -5.26
N VAL A 133 -8.77 -9.01 -4.63
CA VAL A 133 -9.17 -10.34 -4.15
C VAL A 133 -9.10 -11.37 -5.27
N GLY A 134 -9.63 -11.04 -6.46
CA GLY A 134 -9.58 -11.92 -7.63
C GLY A 134 -8.15 -12.20 -8.12
N ASP A 135 -7.21 -11.24 -7.97
CA ASP A 135 -5.79 -11.49 -8.26
C ASP A 135 -5.21 -12.51 -7.28
N SER A 136 -5.50 -12.35 -5.97
CA SER A 136 -5.04 -13.27 -4.94
C SER A 136 -5.60 -14.68 -5.14
N GLU A 137 -6.89 -14.80 -5.47
CA GLU A 137 -7.52 -16.10 -5.79
C GLU A 137 -6.85 -16.77 -7.00
N ARG A 138 -6.58 -16.03 -8.08
CA ARG A 138 -5.86 -16.54 -9.26
C ARG A 138 -4.42 -16.94 -8.93
N LEU A 139 -3.72 -16.11 -8.16
CA LEU A 139 -2.35 -16.38 -7.74
C LEU A 139 -2.29 -17.63 -6.86
N ARG A 140 -3.18 -17.76 -5.88
CA ARG A 140 -3.31 -18.96 -5.04
C ARG A 140 -3.53 -20.22 -5.87
N ALA A 141 -4.47 -20.18 -6.81
CA ALA A 141 -4.76 -21.31 -7.69
C ALA A 141 -3.54 -21.72 -8.53
N ALA A 142 -2.76 -20.75 -9.02
CA ALA A 142 -1.53 -21.00 -9.75
C ALA A 142 -0.46 -21.64 -8.88
N LEU A 143 -0.23 -21.11 -7.66
CA LEU A 143 0.81 -21.57 -6.73
C LEU A 143 0.53 -22.98 -6.17
N GLN A 144 -0.74 -23.33 -5.95
CA GLN A 144 -1.13 -24.67 -5.48
C GLN A 144 -0.68 -25.81 -6.41
N GLY A 145 -0.45 -25.52 -7.68
CA GLY A 145 0.10 -26.48 -8.63
C GLY A 145 1.60 -26.76 -8.48
N GLY A 146 2.28 -25.99 -7.64
CA GLY A 146 3.75 -26.01 -7.54
C GLY A 146 4.42 -25.47 -8.82
N GLY A 147 5.71 -25.71 -8.96
CA GLY A 147 6.48 -25.36 -10.15
C GLY A 147 7.48 -24.23 -9.92
N ARG A 148 8.01 -23.68 -11.03
CA ARG A 148 9.04 -22.64 -11.02
C ARG A 148 8.38 -21.27 -11.11
N VAL A 149 8.63 -20.46 -10.11
CA VAL A 149 8.12 -19.08 -10.01
C VAL A 149 9.27 -18.11 -10.19
N VAL A 150 9.13 -17.18 -11.14
CA VAL A 150 10.03 -16.04 -11.24
C VAL A 150 9.25 -14.79 -10.82
N ILE A 151 9.81 -14.03 -9.87
CA ILE A 151 9.23 -12.79 -9.36
C ILE A 151 10.08 -11.63 -9.86
N ALA A 152 9.44 -10.67 -10.54
CA ALA A 152 10.06 -9.41 -10.93
C ALA A 152 9.82 -8.36 -9.86
N GLY A 153 10.90 -7.95 -9.18
CA GLY A 153 10.89 -6.98 -8.08
C GLY A 153 10.99 -7.63 -6.69
N SER A 154 11.84 -7.06 -5.84
CA SER A 154 12.06 -7.45 -4.45
C SER A 154 11.57 -6.40 -3.45
N GLY A 155 10.50 -5.66 -3.80
CA GLY A 155 9.73 -4.85 -2.87
C GLY A 155 8.86 -5.71 -1.95
N TRP A 156 8.11 -5.09 -1.04
CA TRP A 156 7.29 -5.80 -0.03
C TRP A 156 6.38 -6.86 -0.64
N ILE A 157 5.59 -6.53 -1.65
CA ILE A 157 4.68 -7.49 -2.31
C ILE A 157 5.46 -8.62 -3.01
N GLY A 158 6.61 -8.29 -3.63
CA GLY A 158 7.49 -9.29 -4.25
C GLY A 158 7.99 -10.32 -3.24
N LEU A 159 8.44 -9.86 -2.06
CA LEU A 159 8.93 -10.74 -0.99
C LEU A 159 7.79 -11.52 -0.31
N GLU A 160 6.67 -10.88 -0.01
CA GLU A 160 5.50 -11.58 0.57
C GLU A 160 4.99 -12.68 -0.37
N THR A 161 4.91 -12.40 -1.68
CA THR A 161 4.52 -13.43 -2.67
C THR A 161 5.59 -14.51 -2.84
N ALA A 162 6.89 -14.18 -2.65
CA ALA A 162 7.97 -15.16 -2.62
C ALA A 162 7.83 -16.10 -1.42
N ALA A 163 7.54 -15.57 -0.24
CA ALA A 163 7.27 -16.35 0.96
C ALA A 163 6.08 -17.29 0.74
N ALA A 164 4.96 -16.78 0.26
CA ALA A 164 3.78 -17.58 -0.04
C ALA A 164 4.07 -18.69 -1.08
N ALA A 165 4.80 -18.37 -2.16
CA ALA A 165 5.16 -19.35 -3.18
C ALA A 165 6.06 -20.47 -2.60
N ARG A 166 6.98 -20.14 -1.69
CA ARG A 166 7.79 -21.16 -0.98
C ARG A 166 6.95 -22.04 -0.05
N GLU A 167 5.96 -21.47 0.65
CA GLU A 167 5.04 -22.28 1.47
C GLU A 167 4.21 -23.27 0.61
N TYR A 168 3.89 -22.91 -0.64
CA TYR A 168 3.28 -23.82 -1.61
C TYR A 168 4.29 -24.82 -2.26
N GLY A 169 5.56 -24.78 -1.86
CA GLY A 169 6.60 -25.69 -2.38
C GLY A 169 7.12 -25.34 -3.76
N CYS A 170 6.88 -24.12 -4.26
CA CYS A 170 7.41 -23.66 -5.54
C CYS A 170 8.91 -23.38 -5.47
N ASP A 171 9.62 -23.57 -6.58
CA ASP A 171 11.00 -23.08 -6.74
C ASP A 171 10.98 -21.60 -7.12
N VAL A 172 11.51 -20.73 -6.26
CA VAL A 172 11.37 -19.27 -6.41
C VAL A 172 12.69 -18.62 -6.77
N THR A 173 12.67 -17.82 -7.85
CA THR A 173 13.75 -16.89 -8.20
C THR A 173 13.21 -15.47 -8.26
N VAL A 174 13.86 -14.54 -7.54
CA VAL A 174 13.54 -13.11 -7.56
C VAL A 174 14.56 -12.38 -8.42
N VAL A 175 14.08 -11.61 -9.39
CA VAL A 175 14.90 -10.76 -10.29
C VAL A 175 14.66 -9.30 -9.90
N GLU A 176 15.75 -8.57 -9.57
CA GLU A 176 15.70 -7.22 -9.06
C GLU A 176 16.79 -6.33 -9.66
N PRO A 177 16.45 -5.20 -10.30
CA PRO A 177 17.45 -4.28 -10.85
C PRO A 177 18.34 -3.61 -9.80
N GLU A 178 17.85 -3.42 -8.59
CA GLU A 178 18.62 -2.83 -7.48
C GLU A 178 19.66 -3.85 -6.94
N PRO A 179 20.68 -3.36 -6.21
CA PRO A 179 21.76 -4.22 -5.69
C PRO A 179 21.33 -5.11 -4.51
N GLY A 180 20.12 -4.95 -3.96
CA GLY A 180 19.61 -5.70 -2.82
C GLY A 180 18.10 -5.66 -2.72
N ALA A 181 17.54 -6.54 -1.89
CA ALA A 181 16.11 -6.55 -1.57
C ALA A 181 15.73 -5.28 -0.79
N LEU A 182 14.52 -4.76 -1.04
CA LEU A 182 13.99 -3.57 -0.34
C LEU A 182 14.93 -2.36 -0.34
N HIS A 183 15.92 -2.32 -1.23
CA HIS A 183 17.03 -1.36 -1.23
C HIS A 183 16.57 0.09 -1.11
N ARG A 184 15.47 0.44 -1.81
CA ARG A 184 14.88 1.79 -1.77
C ARG A 184 13.98 2.05 -0.56
N SER A 185 13.55 1.00 0.12
CA SER A 185 12.57 1.10 1.22
C SER A 185 13.22 1.15 2.58
N VAL A 186 14.28 0.37 2.81
CA VAL A 186 14.90 0.20 4.14
C VAL A 186 16.43 0.31 4.12
N GLY A 187 17.02 0.51 2.94
CA GLY A 187 18.48 0.56 2.77
C GLY A 187 19.14 -0.82 2.69
N PRO A 188 20.47 -0.85 2.44
CA PRO A 188 21.19 -2.09 2.16
C PRO A 188 21.29 -3.02 3.37
N GLU A 189 21.46 -2.50 4.59
CA GLU A 189 21.67 -3.33 5.79
C GLU A 189 20.41 -4.15 6.13
N LEU A 190 19.26 -3.51 6.20
CA LEU A 190 17.99 -4.19 6.48
C LEU A 190 17.55 -5.02 5.28
N GLY A 191 17.81 -4.54 4.06
CA GLY A 191 17.55 -5.31 2.83
C GLY A 191 18.26 -6.66 2.83
N GLU A 192 19.50 -6.73 3.36
CA GLU A 192 20.24 -8.00 3.49
C GLU A 192 19.64 -8.94 4.56
N VAL A 193 19.07 -8.42 5.65
CA VAL A 193 18.35 -9.24 6.64
C VAL A 193 17.18 -9.97 5.96
N PHE A 194 16.34 -9.25 5.21
CA PHE A 194 15.24 -9.87 4.47
C PHE A 194 15.72 -10.83 3.37
N ALA A 195 16.76 -10.46 2.62
CA ALA A 195 17.34 -11.35 1.60
C ALA A 195 17.91 -12.61 2.24
N GLY A 196 18.56 -12.52 3.40
CA GLY A 196 19.06 -13.65 4.18
C GLY A 196 17.95 -14.59 4.62
N LEU A 197 16.85 -14.05 5.17
CA LEU A 197 15.66 -14.81 5.54
C LEU A 197 15.13 -15.61 4.33
N HIS A 198 14.93 -14.97 3.20
CA HIS A 198 14.41 -15.61 2.00
C HIS A 198 15.36 -16.68 1.43
N ARG A 199 16.68 -16.42 1.45
CA ARG A 199 17.68 -17.42 1.04
C ARG A 199 17.66 -18.65 1.95
N SER A 200 17.47 -18.47 3.26
CA SER A 200 17.34 -19.60 4.20
C SER A 200 16.13 -20.50 3.90
N HIS A 201 15.09 -19.92 3.28
CA HIS A 201 13.92 -20.62 2.78
C HIS A 201 14.04 -21.09 1.31
N GLY A 202 15.23 -20.97 0.71
CA GLY A 202 15.52 -21.49 -0.62
C GLY A 202 15.11 -20.57 -1.78
N VAL A 203 14.90 -19.29 -1.53
CA VAL A 203 14.72 -18.29 -2.59
C VAL A 203 16.06 -17.92 -3.20
N VAL A 204 16.13 -17.91 -4.53
CA VAL A 204 17.29 -17.45 -5.30
C VAL A 204 17.11 -16.00 -5.72
N PHE A 205 18.09 -15.14 -5.45
CA PHE A 205 18.07 -13.74 -5.88
C PHE A 205 19.02 -13.49 -7.05
N ARG A 206 18.59 -12.67 -7.99
CA ARG A 206 19.38 -12.11 -9.08
C ARG A 206 19.29 -10.60 -9.00
N PHE A 207 20.16 -10.02 -8.19
CA PHE A 207 20.30 -8.58 -8.01
C PHE A 207 21.09 -7.95 -9.15
N GLY A 208 20.81 -6.68 -9.45
CA GLY A 208 21.42 -5.96 -10.56
C GLY A 208 20.88 -6.35 -11.94
N GLU A 209 19.82 -7.15 -11.98
CA GLU A 209 19.22 -7.63 -13.22
C GLU A 209 17.73 -7.28 -13.29
N GLY A 210 17.27 -6.77 -14.42
CA GLY A 210 15.85 -6.57 -14.73
C GLY A 210 15.33 -7.67 -15.65
N VAL A 211 14.01 -7.75 -15.78
CA VAL A 211 13.36 -8.61 -16.81
C VAL A 211 13.38 -7.87 -18.14
N SER A 212 13.89 -8.50 -19.19
CA SER A 212 13.94 -7.95 -20.56
C SER A 212 12.90 -8.57 -21.50
N GLN A 213 12.51 -9.82 -21.27
CA GLN A 213 11.52 -10.55 -22.09
C GLN A 213 10.88 -11.67 -21.26
N LEU A 214 9.61 -11.96 -21.54
CA LEU A 214 8.92 -13.16 -21.11
C LEU A 214 8.78 -14.10 -22.30
N GLN A 215 9.30 -15.33 -22.16
CA GLN A 215 9.21 -16.36 -23.19
C GLN A 215 7.90 -17.14 -23.00
N GLY A 216 7.33 -17.60 -24.10
CA GLY A 216 6.08 -18.38 -24.03
C GLY A 216 5.94 -19.41 -25.15
N SER A 217 5.09 -20.39 -24.90
CA SER A 217 4.68 -21.41 -25.86
C SER A 217 3.19 -21.68 -25.69
N GLY A 218 2.46 -21.73 -26.82
CA GLY A 218 1.01 -21.95 -26.78
C GLY A 218 0.21 -20.89 -26.02
N GLY A 219 0.72 -19.64 -25.96
CA GLY A 219 0.08 -18.54 -25.23
C GLY A 219 0.38 -18.49 -23.72
N ARG A 220 1.17 -19.43 -23.19
CA ARG A 220 1.52 -19.51 -21.76
C ARG A 220 2.99 -19.21 -21.55
N VAL A 221 3.34 -18.56 -20.41
CA VAL A 221 4.71 -18.28 -20.04
C VAL A 221 5.50 -19.57 -19.78
N THR A 222 6.76 -19.60 -20.24
CA THR A 222 7.67 -20.76 -20.07
C THR A 222 9.03 -20.33 -19.53
N GLY A 223 9.30 -19.02 -19.50
CA GLY A 223 10.58 -18.51 -19.01
C GLY A 223 10.67 -17.00 -19.02
N VAL A 224 11.72 -16.52 -18.39
CA VAL A 224 12.10 -15.10 -18.28
C VAL A 224 13.51 -14.92 -18.79
N VAL A 225 13.73 -13.93 -19.64
CA VAL A 225 15.07 -13.47 -20.02
C VAL A 225 15.39 -12.22 -19.22
N THR A 226 16.52 -12.22 -18.54
CA THR A 226 16.96 -11.06 -17.75
C THR A 226 17.75 -10.07 -18.60
N SER A 227 18.03 -8.88 -18.08
CA SER A 227 18.83 -7.86 -18.74
C SER A 227 20.29 -8.28 -18.98
N SER A 228 20.81 -9.28 -18.24
CA SER A 228 22.12 -9.89 -18.48
C SER A 228 22.11 -10.95 -19.60
N GLY A 229 20.92 -11.30 -20.13
CA GLY A 229 20.74 -12.36 -21.12
C GLY A 229 20.58 -13.75 -20.51
N ALA A 230 20.51 -13.89 -19.19
CA ALA A 230 20.23 -15.16 -18.55
C ALA A 230 18.78 -15.60 -18.80
N GLU A 231 18.60 -16.87 -19.13
CA GLU A 231 17.29 -17.50 -19.33
C GLU A 231 16.89 -18.28 -18.07
N LEU A 232 15.75 -17.92 -17.50
CA LEU A 232 15.20 -18.54 -16.30
C LEU A 232 13.92 -19.29 -16.67
N PRO A 233 13.87 -20.62 -16.59
CA PRO A 233 12.62 -21.35 -16.78
C PRO A 233 11.58 -20.93 -15.73
N ALA A 234 10.34 -20.67 -16.19
CA ALA A 234 9.25 -20.23 -15.32
C ALA A 234 7.92 -20.81 -15.78
N ASP A 235 7.15 -21.36 -14.86
CA ASP A 235 5.79 -21.80 -15.06
C ASP A 235 4.78 -20.71 -14.67
N ILE A 236 5.23 -19.81 -13.76
CA ILE A 236 4.51 -18.66 -13.24
C ILE A 236 5.48 -17.47 -13.16
N VAL A 237 5.01 -16.28 -13.55
CA VAL A 237 5.75 -15.01 -13.37
C VAL A 237 4.89 -14.05 -12.56
N ILE A 238 5.40 -13.56 -11.43
CA ILE A 238 4.73 -12.57 -10.59
C ILE A 238 5.41 -11.22 -10.78
N ILE A 239 4.64 -10.18 -11.08
CA ILE A 239 5.15 -8.83 -11.33
C ILE A 239 4.86 -7.94 -10.11
N GLY A 240 5.92 -7.60 -9.36
CA GLY A 240 5.89 -6.75 -8.17
C GLY A 240 6.82 -5.52 -8.28
N ILE A 241 6.72 -4.76 -9.38
CA ILE A 241 7.60 -3.63 -9.72
C ILE A 241 7.06 -2.25 -9.29
N GLY A 242 6.24 -2.22 -8.25
CA GLY A 242 5.63 -1.00 -7.70
C GLY A 242 4.24 -0.70 -8.24
N ALA A 243 3.70 0.46 -7.86
CA ALA A 243 2.36 0.90 -8.22
C ALA A 243 2.36 2.28 -8.89
N VAL A 244 1.21 2.64 -9.47
CA VAL A 244 0.95 3.94 -10.10
C VAL A 244 -0.36 4.48 -9.54
N PRO A 245 -0.41 5.72 -9.02
CA PRO A 245 -1.63 6.31 -8.49
C PRO A 245 -2.69 6.47 -9.58
N ASN A 246 -3.93 6.15 -9.26
CA ASN A 246 -5.07 6.27 -10.19
C ASN A 246 -5.61 7.71 -10.23
N ALA A 247 -4.75 8.66 -10.62
CA ALA A 247 -5.05 10.09 -10.58
C ALA A 247 -5.69 10.63 -11.86
N TRP A 248 -5.98 9.79 -12.86
CA TRP A 248 -6.47 10.20 -14.17
C TRP A 248 -7.78 11.00 -14.09
N LEU A 249 -8.73 10.59 -13.22
CA LEU A 249 -10.01 11.30 -13.04
C LEU A 249 -9.81 12.76 -12.61
N ALA A 250 -8.84 12.98 -11.72
CA ALA A 250 -8.47 14.32 -11.24
C ALA A 250 -7.71 15.11 -12.33
N ALA A 251 -6.75 14.46 -13.00
CA ALA A 251 -5.96 15.09 -14.06
C ALA A 251 -6.83 15.55 -15.23
N ASP A 252 -7.74 14.71 -15.71
CA ASP A 252 -8.67 15.01 -16.81
C ASP A 252 -9.65 16.13 -16.44
N ALA A 253 -9.97 16.28 -15.15
CA ALA A 253 -10.79 17.36 -14.62
C ALA A 253 -9.99 18.67 -14.35
N GLY A 254 -8.67 18.68 -14.60
CA GLY A 254 -7.81 19.85 -14.39
C GLY A 254 -7.51 20.13 -12.91
N LEU A 255 -7.49 19.11 -12.06
CA LEU A 255 -6.93 19.21 -10.72
C LEU A 255 -5.40 19.05 -10.78
N ASP A 256 -4.70 19.60 -9.79
CA ASP A 256 -3.25 19.50 -9.71
C ASP A 256 -2.83 18.09 -9.36
N VAL A 257 -1.93 17.49 -10.18
CA VAL A 257 -1.40 16.14 -10.00
C VAL A 257 0.12 16.13 -10.18
N ASP A 258 0.80 15.46 -9.28
CA ASP A 258 2.22 15.12 -9.37
C ASP A 258 2.44 13.84 -8.55
N ASN A 259 2.74 12.72 -9.21
CA ASN A 259 2.83 11.40 -8.57
C ASN A 259 1.66 11.12 -7.60
N GLY A 260 0.42 11.43 -8.04
CA GLY A 260 -0.82 11.40 -7.26
C GLY A 260 -1.55 12.74 -7.31
N ILE A 261 -2.69 12.84 -6.65
CA ILE A 261 -3.48 14.07 -6.56
C ILE A 261 -2.86 14.94 -5.47
N LEU A 262 -2.47 16.17 -5.82
CA LEU A 262 -1.94 17.13 -4.85
C LEU A 262 -3.05 17.56 -3.89
N ALA A 263 -2.80 17.39 -2.59
CA ALA A 263 -3.72 17.79 -1.53
C ALA A 263 -2.99 18.59 -0.44
N ASP A 264 -3.68 19.50 0.22
CA ASP A 264 -3.16 20.22 1.37
C ASP A 264 -3.16 19.33 2.64
N GLU A 265 -2.82 19.91 3.77
CA GLU A 265 -2.81 19.21 5.08
C GLU A 265 -4.21 18.78 5.55
N ALA A 266 -5.27 19.39 5.03
CA ALA A 266 -6.65 18.99 5.26
C ALA A 266 -7.18 18.03 4.19
N LEU A 267 -6.30 17.47 3.37
CA LEU A 267 -6.61 16.58 2.25
C LEU A 267 -7.47 17.20 1.16
N ARG A 268 -7.55 18.54 1.06
CA ARG A 268 -8.24 19.26 -0.01
C ARG A 268 -7.33 19.37 -1.22
N THR A 269 -7.91 19.20 -2.39
CA THR A 269 -7.22 19.41 -3.67
C THR A 269 -7.17 20.90 -4.05
N SER A 270 -6.75 21.22 -5.28
CA SER A 270 -6.85 22.57 -5.84
C SER A 270 -8.30 23.06 -6.03
N ASP A 271 -9.31 22.20 -5.82
CA ASP A 271 -10.73 22.55 -5.74
C ASP A 271 -11.21 22.39 -4.30
N PRO A 272 -11.79 23.43 -3.66
CA PRO A 272 -12.16 23.40 -2.23
C PRO A 272 -13.31 22.45 -1.89
N ASP A 273 -14.01 21.91 -2.89
CA ASP A 273 -15.09 20.95 -2.70
C ASP A 273 -14.66 19.51 -3.06
N ILE A 274 -13.37 19.32 -3.44
CA ILE A 274 -12.82 18.02 -3.83
C ILE A 274 -11.61 17.66 -2.96
N TYR A 275 -11.62 16.44 -2.42
CA TYR A 275 -10.65 15.90 -1.49
C TYR A 275 -9.98 14.66 -2.09
N ALA A 276 -8.80 14.30 -1.59
CA ALA A 276 -8.11 13.07 -1.97
C ALA A 276 -7.57 12.34 -0.75
N ALA A 277 -7.72 11.00 -0.70
CA ALA A 277 -7.21 10.17 0.41
C ALA A 277 -6.73 8.79 -0.06
N GLY A 278 -5.89 8.16 0.74
CA GLY A 278 -5.26 6.86 0.45
C GLY A 278 -4.14 6.96 -0.57
N ASP A 279 -3.83 5.86 -1.27
CA ASP A 279 -2.66 5.72 -2.15
C ASP A 279 -2.63 6.72 -3.32
N VAL A 280 -3.77 7.29 -3.70
CA VAL A 280 -3.87 8.28 -4.79
C VAL A 280 -3.44 9.67 -4.36
N ALA A 281 -3.49 9.98 -3.06
CA ALA A 281 -3.21 11.31 -2.54
C ALA A 281 -1.70 11.55 -2.37
N ASN A 282 -1.20 12.65 -2.94
CA ASN A 282 0.10 13.23 -2.62
C ASN A 282 -0.16 14.45 -1.71
N ALA A 283 -0.33 14.16 -0.42
CA ALA A 283 -0.79 15.12 0.56
C ALA A 283 0.36 15.81 1.30
N PHE A 284 0.15 17.08 1.68
CA PHE A 284 1.08 17.76 2.58
C PHE A 284 0.91 17.21 3.99
N ASN A 285 1.99 16.63 4.53
CA ASN A 285 2.03 16.14 5.89
C ASN A 285 2.60 17.24 6.79
N SER A 286 1.80 17.74 7.73
CA SER A 286 2.17 18.87 8.57
C SER A 286 3.25 18.51 9.60
N LEU A 287 3.30 17.26 10.08
CA LEU A 287 4.33 16.79 10.98
C LEU A 287 5.71 16.75 10.30
N LEU A 288 5.77 16.20 9.09
CA LEU A 288 7.02 16.01 8.35
C LEU A 288 7.38 17.22 7.46
N GLY A 289 6.51 18.25 7.39
CA GLY A 289 6.73 19.49 6.68
C GLY A 289 6.88 19.36 5.16
N ARG A 290 6.42 18.24 4.59
CA ARG A 290 6.56 17.95 3.15
C ARG A 290 5.37 17.17 2.59
N ARG A 291 5.25 17.13 1.28
CA ARG A 291 4.28 16.26 0.61
C ARG A 291 4.74 14.82 0.61
N LEU A 292 3.79 13.92 0.83
CA LEU A 292 3.99 12.48 0.83
C LEU A 292 2.88 11.79 0.06
N ARG A 293 3.27 10.77 -0.70
CA ARG A 293 2.35 9.76 -1.23
C ARG A 293 2.70 8.41 -0.61
N VAL A 294 1.83 7.91 0.23
CA VAL A 294 2.05 6.70 1.02
C VAL A 294 1.07 5.62 0.59
N GLU A 295 1.58 4.46 0.15
CA GLU A 295 0.80 3.31 -0.35
C GLU A 295 0.59 2.24 0.75
N HIS A 296 0.53 2.65 2.01
CA HIS A 296 0.42 1.71 3.13
C HIS A 296 -1.02 1.62 3.64
N TRP A 297 -1.38 0.45 4.17
CA TRP A 297 -2.68 0.20 4.80
C TRP A 297 -3.01 1.23 5.89
N GLY A 298 -2.06 1.50 6.80
CA GLY A 298 -2.23 2.48 7.87
C GLY A 298 -2.55 3.88 7.36
N ASN A 299 -1.99 4.29 6.21
CA ASN A 299 -2.35 5.55 5.58
C ASN A 299 -3.81 5.57 5.08
N ALA A 300 -4.25 4.51 4.42
CA ALA A 300 -5.64 4.43 3.93
C ALA A 300 -6.64 4.42 5.10
N LEU A 301 -6.31 3.70 6.18
CA LEU A 301 -7.11 3.61 7.40
C LEU A 301 -7.30 4.98 8.06
N ALA A 302 -6.27 5.80 8.11
CA ALA A 302 -6.29 7.07 8.83
C ALA A 302 -6.65 8.28 7.93
N ALA A 303 -6.26 8.29 6.64
CA ALA A 303 -6.56 9.40 5.74
C ALA A 303 -8.05 9.50 5.37
N GLY A 304 -8.78 8.38 5.32
CA GLY A 304 -10.23 8.37 5.10
C GLY A 304 -10.98 9.23 6.13
N PRO A 305 -10.83 8.98 7.44
CA PRO A 305 -11.40 9.79 8.51
C PRO A 305 -11.00 11.27 8.46
N VAL A 306 -9.72 11.59 8.20
CA VAL A 306 -9.25 12.97 8.08
C VAL A 306 -9.97 13.69 6.93
N ALA A 307 -10.07 13.04 5.76
CA ALA A 307 -10.80 13.60 4.62
C ALA A 307 -12.28 13.80 4.93
N ALA A 308 -12.96 12.86 5.57
CA ALA A 308 -14.36 12.97 5.95
C ALA A 308 -14.62 14.14 6.90
N LYS A 309 -13.80 14.29 7.93
CA LYS A 309 -13.89 15.42 8.88
C LYS A 309 -13.62 16.76 8.18
N SER A 310 -12.65 16.79 7.26
CA SER A 310 -12.37 17.97 6.43
C SER A 310 -13.57 18.33 5.52
N MET A 311 -14.22 17.32 4.92
CA MET A 311 -15.45 17.51 4.14
C MET A 311 -16.59 18.11 4.97
N LEU A 312 -16.66 17.81 6.26
CA LEU A 312 -17.61 18.40 7.22
C LEU A 312 -17.22 19.81 7.66
N GLY A 313 -16.07 20.32 7.22
CA GLY A 313 -15.59 21.66 7.58
C GLY A 313 -14.93 21.72 8.96
N GLN A 314 -14.57 20.58 9.52
CA GLN A 314 -13.80 20.52 10.76
C GLN A 314 -12.34 20.92 10.52
N ASP A 315 -11.73 21.51 11.54
CA ASP A 315 -10.30 21.83 11.54
C ASP A 315 -9.49 20.56 11.82
N VAL A 316 -8.88 20.01 10.78
CA VAL A 316 -8.11 18.76 10.83
C VAL A 316 -6.81 18.90 10.06
N SER A 317 -5.83 18.11 10.43
CA SER A 317 -4.52 18.07 9.77
C SER A 317 -4.07 16.64 9.53
N TYR A 318 -3.54 16.38 8.34
CA TYR A 318 -2.87 15.15 7.99
C TYR A 318 -1.42 15.20 8.53
N ASP A 319 -1.24 14.70 9.75
CA ASP A 319 0.02 14.72 10.52
C ASP A 319 0.50 13.31 10.90
N LEU A 320 0.09 12.31 10.14
CA LEU A 320 0.37 10.92 10.45
C LEU A 320 1.86 10.58 10.29
N VAL A 321 2.43 9.86 11.26
CA VAL A 321 3.66 9.11 11.02
C VAL A 321 3.30 7.93 10.11
N PRO A 322 3.91 7.81 8.92
CA PRO A 322 3.67 6.66 8.06
C PRO A 322 3.92 5.35 8.82
N TYR A 323 2.96 4.42 8.73
CA TYR A 323 3.02 3.13 9.40
C TYR A 323 2.71 2.03 8.40
N PHE A 324 3.46 0.93 8.47
CA PHE A 324 3.16 -0.30 7.74
C PHE A 324 3.69 -1.53 8.49
N TYR A 325 3.20 -2.70 8.11
CA TYR A 325 3.66 -3.97 8.62
C TYR A 325 3.82 -5.00 7.50
N SER A 326 4.60 -6.02 7.77
CA SER A 326 4.75 -7.16 6.87
C SER A 326 4.98 -8.44 7.68
N ASP A 327 4.37 -9.54 7.21
CA ASP A 327 4.59 -10.86 7.75
C ASP A 327 5.15 -11.75 6.64
N GLN A 328 6.30 -12.36 6.87
CA GLN A 328 6.99 -13.21 5.91
C GLN A 328 7.58 -14.41 6.64
N TYR A 329 7.07 -15.63 6.37
CA TYR A 329 7.38 -16.83 7.11
C TYR A 329 7.03 -16.69 8.61
N ASP A 330 8.03 -16.74 9.48
CA ASP A 330 7.96 -16.55 10.93
C ASP A 330 8.47 -15.18 11.40
N LEU A 331 8.79 -14.29 10.45
CA LEU A 331 9.17 -12.91 10.74
C LEU A 331 7.94 -12.01 10.61
N GLY A 332 7.57 -11.35 11.70
CA GLY A 332 6.65 -10.23 11.72
C GLY A 332 7.39 -8.92 11.96
N MET A 333 7.00 -7.86 11.28
CA MET A 333 7.59 -6.54 11.48
C MET A 333 6.56 -5.43 11.40
N GLU A 334 6.82 -4.37 12.15
CA GLU A 334 6.13 -3.09 12.03
C GLU A 334 7.16 -1.99 11.79
N ALA A 335 6.79 -0.97 11.04
CA ALA A 335 7.65 0.18 10.79
C ALA A 335 6.87 1.49 10.92
N ALA A 336 7.52 2.50 11.46
CA ALA A 336 7.05 3.87 11.54
C ALA A 336 8.07 4.82 10.91
N GLY A 337 7.59 5.88 10.26
CA GLY A 337 8.42 6.81 9.51
C GLY A 337 8.75 6.32 8.11
N LEU A 338 9.65 7.03 7.43
CA LEU A 338 10.09 6.73 6.06
C LEU A 338 11.62 6.81 5.98
N PRO A 339 12.33 5.66 6.01
CA PRO A 339 13.78 5.61 5.92
C PRO A 339 14.25 5.74 4.45
N GLU A 340 13.93 6.85 3.80
CA GLU A 340 14.33 7.10 2.41
C GLU A 340 15.83 7.35 2.31
N PRO A 341 16.52 6.79 1.30
CA PRO A 341 17.93 7.06 1.06
C PRO A 341 18.20 8.56 0.94
N GLY A 342 19.14 9.05 1.76
CA GLY A 342 19.50 10.48 1.85
C GLY A 342 18.73 11.27 2.93
N ASN A 343 17.76 10.68 3.60
CA ASN A 343 17.03 11.30 4.71
C ASN A 343 17.56 10.87 6.09
N TYR A 344 18.59 10.04 6.14
CA TYR A 344 19.24 9.61 7.37
C TYR A 344 20.75 9.52 7.17
N ASP A 345 21.48 9.63 8.25
CA ASP A 345 22.94 9.54 8.28
C ASP A 345 23.47 8.33 9.06
N GLN A 346 22.63 7.72 9.90
CA GLN A 346 22.99 6.59 10.72
C GLN A 346 21.85 5.60 10.89
N VAL A 347 22.20 4.30 10.95
CA VAL A 347 21.28 3.22 11.37
C VAL A 347 21.84 2.56 12.61
N VAL A 348 21.03 2.44 13.67
CA VAL A 348 21.42 1.77 14.92
C VAL A 348 20.44 0.64 15.23
N TYR A 349 20.91 -0.34 15.99
CA TYR A 349 20.14 -1.54 16.29
C TYR A 349 20.06 -1.76 17.79
N ARG A 350 18.88 -2.11 18.27
CA ARG A 350 18.57 -2.51 19.63
C ARG A 350 18.06 -3.95 19.61
N GLY A 351 18.76 -4.86 20.31
CA GLY A 351 18.48 -6.30 20.31
C GLY A 351 19.41 -7.09 19.38
N ASP A 352 19.04 -8.31 19.04
CA ASP A 352 19.89 -9.24 18.31
C ASP A 352 19.38 -9.48 16.89
N LYS A 353 20.17 -9.07 15.90
CA LYS A 353 19.85 -9.27 14.46
C LYS A 353 19.95 -10.72 14.01
N ASP A 354 20.81 -11.52 14.65
CA ASP A 354 21.02 -12.91 14.23
C ASP A 354 19.84 -13.80 14.63
N SER A 355 19.17 -13.47 15.76
CA SER A 355 17.93 -14.11 16.19
C SER A 355 16.67 -13.54 15.55
N LEU A 356 16.79 -12.45 14.76
CA LEU A 356 15.66 -11.68 14.22
C LEU A 356 14.74 -11.13 15.31
N GLU A 357 15.29 -10.72 16.45
CA GLU A 357 14.59 -10.06 17.54
C GLU A 357 15.26 -8.71 17.84
N PHE A 358 14.89 -7.67 17.09
CA PHE A 358 15.54 -6.36 17.22
C PHE A 358 14.66 -5.21 16.74
N ILE A 359 15.10 -3.99 17.09
CA ILE A 359 14.57 -2.75 16.53
C ILE A 359 15.69 -2.05 15.77
N ALA A 360 15.45 -1.63 14.54
CA ALA A 360 16.30 -0.76 13.77
C ALA A 360 15.78 0.68 13.87
N PHE A 361 16.66 1.65 14.09
CA PHE A 361 16.33 3.07 14.05
C PHE A 361 17.19 3.78 13.01
N TRP A 362 16.57 4.59 12.19
CA TRP A 362 17.23 5.52 11.26
C TRP A 362 17.27 6.90 11.89
N LEU A 363 18.46 7.46 11.98
CA LEU A 363 18.72 8.76 12.60
C LEU A 363 19.13 9.78 11.54
N SER A 364 18.70 11.02 11.72
CA SER A 364 19.18 12.19 10.98
C SER A 364 19.51 13.29 11.96
N ASP A 365 20.75 13.78 11.97
CA ASP A 365 21.25 14.74 12.95
C ASP A 365 20.96 14.34 14.41
N GLY A 366 20.99 13.04 14.69
CA GLY A 366 20.71 12.44 16.00
C GLY A 366 19.23 12.28 16.36
N ALA A 367 18.28 12.77 15.56
CA ALA A 367 16.85 12.54 15.75
C ALA A 367 16.38 11.27 15.05
N VAL A 368 15.44 10.55 15.64
CA VAL A 368 14.82 9.36 15.02
C VAL A 368 13.87 9.81 13.90
N VAL A 369 14.13 9.40 12.66
CA VAL A 369 13.28 9.69 11.49
C VAL A 369 12.46 8.49 11.03
N ALA A 370 12.89 7.28 11.41
CA ALA A 370 12.14 6.05 11.21
C ALA A 370 12.59 4.99 12.22
N GLY A 371 11.71 4.02 12.47
CA GLY A 371 12.03 2.83 13.25
C GLY A 371 11.27 1.61 12.72
N MET A 372 11.88 0.43 12.86
CA MET A 372 11.30 -0.85 12.47
C MET A 372 11.60 -1.88 13.55
N ASN A 373 10.54 -2.42 14.16
CA ASN A 373 10.65 -3.56 15.05
C ASN A 373 10.45 -4.86 14.27
N ILE A 374 11.32 -5.84 14.53
CA ILE A 374 11.26 -7.19 13.96
C ILE A 374 11.12 -8.16 15.11
N ASN A 375 10.01 -8.91 15.15
CA ASN A 375 9.63 -9.86 16.22
C ASN A 375 9.70 -9.29 17.65
N VAL A 376 9.63 -7.97 17.78
CA VAL A 376 9.51 -7.22 19.06
C VAL A 376 8.21 -6.44 19.00
N TRP A 377 7.31 -6.67 19.92
CA TRP A 377 5.94 -6.13 19.86
C TRP A 377 5.69 -5.07 20.90
N ASP A 378 4.59 -4.31 20.74
CA ASP A 378 4.12 -3.26 21.66
C ASP A 378 5.12 -2.09 21.85
N VAL A 379 5.93 -1.80 20.84
CA VAL A 379 6.95 -0.72 20.84
C VAL A 379 6.72 0.35 19.76
N ASN A 380 5.78 0.12 18.85
CA ASN A 380 5.60 1.01 17.70
C ASN A 380 5.10 2.40 18.11
N ASP A 381 4.25 2.51 19.14
CA ASP A 381 3.77 3.79 19.66
C ASP A 381 4.93 4.63 20.25
N ASP A 382 5.87 4.01 20.97
CA ASP A 382 7.07 4.68 21.48
C ASP A 382 7.97 5.13 20.33
N ILE A 383 8.15 4.31 19.28
CA ILE A 383 8.89 4.68 18.08
C ILE A 383 8.25 5.90 17.40
N GLN A 384 6.92 5.90 17.24
CA GLN A 384 6.21 7.05 16.69
C GLN A 384 6.35 8.31 17.56
N ALA A 385 6.36 8.15 18.89
CA ALA A 385 6.58 9.27 19.81
C ALA A 385 7.97 9.88 19.63
N LEU A 386 9.01 9.06 19.48
CA LEU A 386 10.38 9.53 19.19
C LEU A 386 10.43 10.29 17.86
N ILE A 387 9.81 9.77 16.80
CA ILE A 387 9.72 10.46 15.50
C ILE A 387 8.99 11.81 15.63
N ARG A 388 7.85 11.83 16.33
CA ARG A 388 7.06 13.05 16.54
C ARG A 388 7.80 14.10 17.36
N SER A 389 8.66 13.69 18.31
CA SER A 389 9.46 14.61 19.12
C SER A 389 10.44 15.42 18.27
N GLY A 390 11.03 14.81 17.23
CA GLY A 390 12.08 15.40 16.40
C GLY A 390 13.33 15.78 17.19
N LEU A 391 13.44 15.35 18.45
CA LEU A 391 14.56 15.68 19.32
C LEU A 391 15.72 14.68 19.13
N PRO A 392 16.98 15.13 19.22
CA PRO A 392 18.11 14.23 19.23
C PRO A 392 18.07 13.29 20.45
N VAL A 393 18.37 12.01 20.21
CA VAL A 393 18.45 10.96 21.22
C VAL A 393 19.88 10.43 21.28
N ASP A 394 20.40 10.14 22.50
CA ASP A 394 21.69 9.48 22.64
C ASP A 394 21.64 8.06 22.03
N PRO A 395 22.41 7.77 20.97
CA PRO A 395 22.40 6.45 20.34
C PRO A 395 22.75 5.32 21.31
N GLY A 396 23.59 5.58 22.33
CA GLY A 396 23.93 4.59 23.35
C GLY A 396 22.72 4.21 24.21
N ARG A 397 21.87 5.17 24.58
CA ARG A 397 20.62 4.89 25.30
C ARG A 397 19.58 4.23 24.36
N LEU A 398 19.51 4.66 23.11
CA LEU A 398 18.56 4.12 22.14
C LEU A 398 18.82 2.63 21.87
N THR A 399 20.07 2.21 21.86
CA THR A 399 20.47 0.80 21.60
C THR A 399 20.51 -0.06 22.87
N ASP A 400 20.43 0.52 24.08
CA ASP A 400 20.48 -0.20 25.34
C ASP A 400 19.09 -0.82 25.66
N PRO A 401 18.95 -2.17 25.65
CA PRO A 401 17.66 -2.82 25.92
C PRO A 401 17.14 -2.59 27.35
N ASP A 402 17.99 -2.20 28.29
CA ASP A 402 17.60 -1.95 29.68
C ASP A 402 16.96 -0.54 29.86
N VAL A 403 17.08 0.34 28.87
CA VAL A 403 16.46 1.68 28.90
C VAL A 403 15.10 1.63 28.17
N PRO A 404 13.95 1.86 28.85
CA PRO A 404 12.66 1.92 28.18
C PRO A 404 12.61 2.97 27.07
N LEU A 405 11.99 2.65 25.91
CA LEU A 405 11.86 3.61 24.80
C LEU A 405 11.07 4.86 25.20
N ALA A 406 10.07 4.70 26.06
CA ALA A 406 9.28 5.80 26.59
C ALA A 406 10.06 6.79 27.48
N GLU A 407 11.30 6.48 27.87
CA GLU A 407 12.17 7.34 28.67
C GLU A 407 13.26 8.06 27.84
N LEU A 408 13.20 7.94 26.50
CA LEU A 408 14.19 8.49 25.57
C LEU A 408 13.83 9.87 25.01
#